data_fbdea02c012e830a9feb88f279f5bb99
#
_entry.id   fbdea02c012e830a9feb88f279f5bb99
#
_cell.length_a   1.000
_cell.length_b   1.000
_cell.length_c   1.000
_cell.angle_alpha   90.00
_cell.angle_beta   90.00
_cell.angle_gamma   90.00
#
_symmetry.space_group_name_H-M   'P 1'
#
loop_
_entity.id
_entity.type
_entity.pdbx_description
1 polymer ?
#
loop_
_entity_poly.entity_id
_entity_poly.type
_entity_poly.pdbx_seq_one_letter_code
_entity_poly.pdbx_strand_id
1 'polypeptide(L)'
;MQYQAEIPYGAYWSTPFARWQGSFSHLHSIQFAAHVAKAELAARAIDTSVFDYGALGFSVPQKHAFYGLPWLAALAGIPQIGGPTLMQACATGVRVLFTAAQEVQAGLASCALAITCDRTSNGPHLYYPDPKGPGGTGSHEDWVVENFGCDPQGGHAMLQTAENVAARHGIGTAEQHELVLRRESQYRQALADGSAFLKRFMTLPFQVPDAKFRKIAATLEGDEGLTH
;
A
#
# COMPACT_ATOMS: atom_id res chain seq x y z
N MET A 1 22.84 -1.70 -19.07
CA MET A 1 21.70 -2.63 -19.23
C MET A 1 20.53 -1.77 -19.62
N GLN A 2 19.93 -1.98 -20.78
CA GLN A 2 18.78 -1.22 -21.25
C GLN A 2 17.52 -1.89 -20.68
N TYR A 3 16.71 -1.16 -19.91
CA TYR A 3 15.43 -1.68 -19.44
C TYR A 3 14.46 -1.74 -20.60
N GLN A 4 13.76 -2.86 -20.75
CA GLN A 4 12.75 -3.07 -21.79
C GLN A 4 11.32 -3.04 -21.21
N ALA A 5 11.18 -3.10 -19.87
CA ALA A 5 9.89 -2.98 -19.22
C ALA A 5 9.49 -1.51 -19.12
N GLU A 6 8.27 -1.19 -19.53
CA GLU A 6 7.72 0.16 -19.54
C GLU A 6 6.41 0.20 -18.74
N ILE A 7 6.13 1.33 -18.13
CA ILE A 7 4.82 1.61 -17.54
C ILE A 7 4.11 2.58 -18.50
N PRO A 8 3.03 2.17 -19.18
CA PRO A 8 2.32 3.04 -20.09
C PRO A 8 1.77 4.27 -19.34
N TYR A 9 1.89 5.46 -19.93
CA TYR A 9 1.35 6.67 -19.35
C TYR A 9 -0.17 6.55 -19.13
N GLY A 10 -0.62 6.84 -17.91
CA GLY A 10 -2.02 6.70 -17.52
C GLY A 10 -2.44 5.30 -17.05
N ALA A 11 -1.61 4.27 -17.24
CA ALA A 11 -1.87 2.91 -16.73
C ALA A 11 -1.39 2.73 -15.28
N TYR A 12 -1.67 3.72 -14.44
CA TYR A 12 -1.35 3.69 -13.00
C TYR A 12 -2.37 4.51 -12.21
N TRP A 13 -2.57 4.13 -10.96
CA TRP A 13 -3.50 4.82 -10.05
C TRP A 13 -3.06 4.70 -8.59
N SER A 14 -3.64 5.55 -7.77
CA SER A 14 -3.57 5.50 -6.32
C SER A 14 -4.94 5.83 -5.73
N THR A 15 -5.26 5.29 -4.56
CA THR A 15 -6.30 5.86 -3.70
C THR A 15 -5.74 7.04 -2.91
N PRO A 16 -6.58 7.90 -2.34
CA PRO A 16 -6.15 8.78 -1.26
C PRO A 16 -5.54 7.95 -0.10
N PHE A 17 -4.64 8.56 0.67
CA PHE A 17 -4.17 7.98 1.91
C PHE A 17 -5.14 8.33 3.05
N ALA A 18 -5.62 7.30 3.75
CA ALA A 18 -6.42 7.49 4.95
C ALA A 18 -5.52 7.59 6.18
N ARG A 19 -5.94 8.39 7.16
CA ARG A 19 -5.27 8.46 8.47
C ARG A 19 -5.46 7.16 9.26
N TRP A 20 -4.66 6.99 10.29
CA TRP A 20 -4.86 5.92 11.28
C TRP A 20 -6.29 5.97 11.85
N GLN A 21 -6.97 4.81 11.85
CA GLN A 21 -8.39 4.66 12.23
C GLN A 21 -9.36 5.55 11.44
N GLY A 22 -8.93 6.03 10.28
CA GLY A 22 -9.74 6.86 9.38
C GLY A 22 -10.66 6.06 8.47
N SER A 23 -10.99 6.67 7.35
CA SER A 23 -12.07 6.22 6.43
C SER A 23 -11.89 4.82 5.87
N PHE A 24 -10.66 4.26 5.82
CA PHE A 24 -10.39 2.91 5.33
C PHE A 24 -10.27 1.84 6.43
N SER A 25 -10.42 2.21 7.71
CA SER A 25 -10.16 1.33 8.85
C SER A 25 -11.04 0.06 8.89
N HIS A 26 -12.21 0.10 8.27
CA HIS A 26 -13.18 -1.01 8.21
C HIS A 26 -12.99 -1.92 7.00
N LEU A 27 -12.12 -1.57 6.04
CA LEU A 27 -11.93 -2.30 4.78
C LEU A 27 -10.83 -3.35 4.90
N HIS A 28 -11.01 -4.48 4.25
CA HIS A 28 -9.94 -5.45 4.05
C HIS A 28 -9.06 -5.01 2.88
N SER A 29 -7.74 -4.87 3.09
CA SER A 29 -6.83 -4.27 2.10
C SER A 29 -6.88 -4.97 0.73
N ILE A 30 -6.83 -6.30 0.67
CA ILE A 30 -6.88 -7.06 -0.58
C ILE A 30 -8.23 -6.90 -1.29
N GLN A 31 -9.34 -6.99 -0.55
CA GLN A 31 -10.68 -6.82 -1.16
C GLN A 31 -10.88 -5.40 -1.68
N PHE A 32 -10.40 -4.41 -0.92
CA PHE A 32 -10.47 -3.01 -1.33
C PHE A 32 -9.57 -2.74 -2.54
N ALA A 33 -8.34 -3.23 -2.55
CA ALA A 33 -7.46 -3.11 -3.71
C ALA A 33 -8.04 -3.76 -4.98
N ALA A 34 -8.67 -4.93 -4.85
CA ALA A 34 -9.36 -5.58 -5.96
C ALA A 34 -10.56 -4.76 -6.47
N HIS A 35 -11.36 -4.19 -5.55
CA HIS A 35 -12.48 -3.32 -5.89
C HIS A 35 -12.01 -2.08 -6.66
N VAL A 36 -10.96 -1.41 -6.18
CA VAL A 36 -10.38 -0.25 -6.83
C VAL A 36 -9.75 -0.63 -8.17
N ALA A 37 -8.96 -1.70 -8.23
CA ALA A 37 -8.34 -2.16 -9.46
C ALA A 37 -9.38 -2.44 -10.57
N LYS A 38 -10.47 -3.12 -10.22
CA LYS A 38 -11.56 -3.39 -11.17
C LYS A 38 -12.17 -2.10 -11.72
N ALA A 39 -12.42 -1.11 -10.86
CA ALA A 39 -12.99 0.18 -11.26
C ALA A 39 -12.00 0.98 -12.11
N GLU A 40 -10.73 1.06 -11.70
CA GLU A 40 -9.70 1.84 -12.39
C GLU A 40 -9.31 1.25 -13.75
N LEU A 41 -9.24 -0.07 -13.88
CA LEU A 41 -8.99 -0.74 -15.16
C LEU A 41 -10.14 -0.46 -16.14
N ALA A 42 -11.38 -0.55 -15.68
CA ALA A 42 -12.55 -0.21 -16.49
C ALA A 42 -12.59 1.26 -16.90
N ALA A 43 -12.34 2.18 -15.95
CA ALA A 43 -12.35 3.63 -16.22
C ALA A 43 -11.26 4.06 -17.21
N ARG A 44 -10.12 3.36 -17.24
CA ARG A 44 -9.00 3.59 -18.17
C ARG A 44 -9.11 2.79 -19.46
N ALA A 45 -10.19 2.04 -19.66
CA ALA A 45 -10.40 1.15 -20.81
C ALA A 45 -9.23 0.17 -21.05
N ILE A 46 -8.62 -0.31 -19.96
CA ILE A 46 -7.53 -1.30 -20.03
C ILE A 46 -8.16 -2.69 -20.16
N ASP A 47 -7.85 -3.38 -21.26
CA ASP A 47 -8.29 -4.76 -21.48
C ASP A 47 -7.58 -5.69 -20.48
N THR A 48 -8.36 -6.33 -19.61
CA THR A 48 -7.82 -7.22 -18.59
C THR A 48 -7.26 -8.53 -19.15
N SER A 49 -7.57 -8.88 -20.39
CA SER A 49 -7.07 -10.08 -21.06
C SER A 49 -5.58 -9.99 -21.42
N VAL A 50 -5.02 -8.77 -21.45
CA VAL A 50 -3.59 -8.57 -21.75
C VAL A 50 -2.66 -9.00 -20.62
N PHE A 51 -3.18 -9.10 -19.38
CA PHE A 51 -2.35 -9.49 -18.24
C PHE A 51 -2.12 -11.00 -18.21
N ASP A 52 -0.85 -11.39 -18.13
CA ASP A 52 -0.39 -12.77 -18.00
C ASP A 52 0.40 -13.02 -16.70
N TYR A 53 0.69 -11.96 -15.94
CA TYR A 53 1.39 -12.02 -14.66
C TYR A 53 0.88 -10.95 -13.71
N GLY A 54 1.10 -11.16 -12.41
CA GLY A 54 0.83 -10.15 -11.40
C GLY A 54 1.79 -10.23 -10.22
N ALA A 55 1.95 -9.11 -9.52
CA ALA A 55 2.67 -9.06 -8.26
C ALA A 55 1.85 -8.23 -7.26
N LEU A 56 1.62 -8.78 -6.08
CA LEU A 56 0.92 -8.12 -4.98
C LEU A 56 1.91 -7.80 -3.87
N GLY A 57 1.76 -6.64 -3.25
CA GLY A 57 2.53 -6.26 -2.05
C GLY A 57 1.66 -5.73 -0.94
N PHE A 58 1.97 -6.17 0.29
CA PHE A 58 1.45 -5.58 1.52
C PHE A 58 2.44 -5.87 2.66
N SER A 59 2.40 -5.08 3.72
CA SER A 59 3.23 -5.26 4.90
C SER A 59 2.44 -5.62 6.16
N VAL A 60 1.11 -5.41 6.14
CA VAL A 60 0.23 -5.75 7.25
C VAL A 60 -0.76 -6.83 6.80
N PRO A 61 -0.52 -8.10 7.15
CA PRO A 61 -1.41 -9.19 6.76
C PRO A 61 -2.77 -9.06 7.45
N GLN A 62 -3.81 -9.54 6.78
CA GLN A 62 -5.16 -9.59 7.33
C GLN A 62 -5.73 -10.99 7.15
N LYS A 63 -6.89 -11.25 7.74
CA LYS A 63 -7.54 -12.56 7.61
C LYS A 63 -7.66 -12.96 6.14
N HIS A 64 -7.31 -14.18 5.79
CA HIS A 64 -7.28 -14.74 4.43
C HIS A 64 -6.18 -14.17 3.51
N ALA A 65 -5.28 -13.33 3.98
CA ALA A 65 -4.17 -12.80 3.18
C ALA A 65 -3.18 -13.88 2.68
N PHE A 66 -3.25 -15.10 3.23
CA PHE A 66 -2.42 -16.23 2.83
C PHE A 66 -2.45 -16.50 1.31
N TYR A 67 -3.62 -16.35 0.68
CA TYR A 67 -3.76 -16.58 -0.77
C TYR A 67 -3.26 -15.42 -1.63
N GLY A 68 -3.09 -14.24 -1.06
CA GLY A 68 -2.46 -13.09 -1.71
C GLY A 68 -2.99 -12.75 -3.09
N LEU A 69 -2.09 -12.73 -4.08
CA LEU A 69 -2.40 -12.32 -5.45
C LEU A 69 -3.53 -13.12 -6.12
N PRO A 70 -3.57 -14.46 -6.11
CA PRO A 70 -4.67 -15.20 -6.75
C PRO A 70 -6.05 -14.80 -6.24
N TRP A 71 -6.18 -14.50 -4.96
CA TRP A 71 -7.43 -14.03 -4.41
C TRP A 71 -7.79 -12.62 -4.88
N LEU A 72 -6.82 -11.70 -4.87
CA LEU A 72 -7.02 -10.35 -5.41
C LEU A 72 -7.43 -10.42 -6.89
N ALA A 73 -6.72 -11.20 -7.68
CA ALA A 73 -6.95 -11.36 -9.12
C ALA A 73 -8.37 -11.87 -9.43
N ALA A 74 -8.81 -12.89 -8.70
CA ALA A 74 -10.18 -13.41 -8.83
C ALA A 74 -11.23 -12.36 -8.49
N LEU A 75 -11.06 -11.60 -7.40
CA LEU A 75 -11.96 -10.52 -7.01
C LEU A 75 -11.98 -9.35 -8.00
N ALA A 76 -10.82 -9.03 -8.59
CA ALA A 76 -10.70 -7.99 -9.60
C ALA A 76 -11.25 -8.39 -10.99
N GLY A 77 -11.57 -9.68 -11.18
CA GLY A 77 -12.06 -10.21 -12.46
C GLY A 77 -10.95 -10.55 -13.45
N ILE A 78 -9.76 -10.88 -12.95
CA ILE A 78 -8.56 -11.25 -13.73
C ILE A 78 -8.02 -12.61 -13.24
N PRO A 79 -8.84 -13.67 -13.20
CA PRO A 79 -8.46 -14.93 -12.55
C PRO A 79 -7.35 -15.70 -13.26
N GLN A 80 -6.99 -15.29 -14.48
CA GLN A 80 -5.95 -15.95 -15.28
C GLN A 80 -4.53 -15.63 -14.84
N ILE A 81 -4.30 -14.55 -14.04
CA ILE A 81 -2.97 -14.18 -13.62
C ILE A 81 -2.54 -14.89 -12.33
N GLY A 82 -1.27 -15.29 -12.30
CA GLY A 82 -0.55 -15.77 -11.12
C GLY A 82 0.65 -14.89 -10.82
N GLY A 83 1.31 -15.17 -9.70
CA GLY A 83 2.54 -14.47 -9.30
C GLY A 83 2.67 -14.33 -7.78
N PRO A 84 3.74 -13.70 -7.29
CA PRO A 84 4.07 -13.65 -5.88
C PRO A 84 3.24 -12.62 -5.11
N THR A 85 3.15 -12.88 -3.81
CA THR A 85 2.84 -11.87 -2.81
C THR A 85 4.13 -11.51 -2.06
N LEU A 86 4.46 -10.24 -2.01
CA LEU A 86 5.74 -9.71 -1.56
C LEU A 86 5.56 -8.83 -0.32
N MET A 87 6.53 -8.92 0.59
CA MET A 87 6.61 -8.07 1.77
C MET A 87 8.06 -7.62 1.98
N GLN A 88 8.26 -6.31 2.04
CA GLN A 88 9.56 -5.67 2.32
C GLN A 88 9.33 -4.38 3.11
N ALA A 89 8.48 -4.42 4.13
CA ALA A 89 8.10 -3.26 4.94
C ALA A 89 7.83 -2.02 4.07
N CYS A 90 8.39 -0.87 4.40
CA CYS A 90 8.17 0.39 3.66
C CYS A 90 8.65 0.36 2.19
N ALA A 91 9.53 -0.57 1.83
CA ALA A 91 10.03 -0.73 0.46
C ALA A 91 9.20 -1.70 -0.40
N THR A 92 8.09 -2.23 0.11
CA THR A 92 7.24 -3.21 -0.59
C THR A 92 6.80 -2.72 -1.97
N GLY A 93 6.35 -1.46 -2.08
CA GLY A 93 5.88 -0.90 -3.35
C GLY A 93 6.94 -0.92 -4.45
N VAL A 94 8.15 -0.48 -4.12
CA VAL A 94 9.29 -0.51 -5.06
C VAL A 94 9.66 -1.94 -5.42
N ARG A 95 9.63 -2.87 -4.45
CA ARG A 95 9.93 -4.29 -4.69
C ARG A 95 8.93 -4.93 -5.64
N VAL A 96 7.64 -4.64 -5.48
CA VAL A 96 6.57 -5.16 -6.37
C VAL A 96 6.78 -4.68 -7.80
N LEU A 97 7.01 -3.38 -8.01
CA LEU A 97 7.28 -2.81 -9.32
C LEU A 97 8.53 -3.42 -9.96
N PHE A 98 9.61 -3.55 -9.19
CA PHE A 98 10.86 -4.14 -9.67
C PHE A 98 10.68 -5.61 -10.05
N THR A 99 9.96 -6.40 -9.26
CA THR A 99 9.67 -7.80 -9.55
C THR A 99 8.86 -7.93 -10.85
N ALA A 100 7.79 -7.17 -11.01
CA ALA A 100 6.99 -7.17 -12.23
C ALA A 100 7.82 -6.76 -13.47
N ALA A 101 8.66 -5.73 -13.34
CA ALA A 101 9.53 -5.29 -14.41
C ALA A 101 10.58 -6.34 -14.79
N GLN A 102 11.12 -7.09 -13.83
CA GLN A 102 12.08 -8.17 -14.10
C GLN A 102 11.44 -9.32 -14.86
N GLU A 103 10.21 -9.73 -14.56
CA GLU A 103 9.49 -10.79 -15.28
C GLU A 103 9.26 -10.39 -16.74
N VAL A 104 8.83 -9.14 -16.98
CA VAL A 104 8.66 -8.62 -18.35
C VAL A 104 10.02 -8.54 -19.08
N GLN A 105 11.05 -8.04 -18.41
CA GLN A 105 12.37 -7.91 -19.03
C GLN A 105 13.01 -9.25 -19.34
N ALA A 106 12.74 -10.28 -18.56
CA ALA A 106 13.20 -11.64 -18.80
C ALA A 106 12.42 -12.39 -19.90
N GLY A 107 11.34 -11.78 -20.41
CA GLY A 107 10.43 -12.39 -21.38
C GLY A 107 9.57 -13.52 -20.80
N LEU A 108 9.44 -13.57 -19.48
CA LEU A 108 8.59 -14.54 -18.76
C LEU A 108 7.14 -14.06 -18.67
N ALA A 109 6.93 -12.76 -18.78
CA ALA A 109 5.62 -12.13 -18.88
C ALA A 109 5.63 -11.09 -20.00
N SER A 110 4.48 -10.91 -20.64
CA SER A 110 4.28 -9.87 -21.65
C SER A 110 3.69 -8.60 -21.06
N CYS A 111 2.78 -8.78 -20.09
CA CYS A 111 2.11 -7.67 -19.40
C CYS A 111 1.82 -8.04 -17.95
N ALA A 112 2.41 -7.31 -17.03
CA ALA A 112 2.31 -7.56 -15.60
C ALA A 112 1.44 -6.52 -14.89
N LEU A 113 0.60 -6.97 -13.95
CA LEU A 113 -0.15 -6.11 -13.04
C LEU A 113 0.55 -6.02 -11.68
N ALA A 114 1.04 -4.85 -11.32
CA ALA A 114 1.67 -4.58 -10.02
C ALA A 114 0.69 -3.84 -9.10
N ILE A 115 0.34 -4.43 -7.97
CA ILE A 115 -0.59 -3.85 -6.99
C ILE A 115 0.03 -3.88 -5.60
N THR A 116 -0.14 -2.78 -4.87
CA THR A 116 0.17 -2.72 -3.44
C THR A 116 -1.04 -2.24 -2.66
N CYS A 117 -1.22 -2.80 -1.47
CA CYS A 117 -2.31 -2.41 -0.59
C CYS A 117 -1.92 -2.64 0.86
N ASP A 118 -2.25 -1.70 1.72
CA ASP A 118 -2.04 -1.88 3.15
C ASP A 118 -3.17 -1.25 3.97
N ARG A 119 -3.38 -1.77 5.16
CA ARG A 119 -4.17 -1.17 6.21
C ARG A 119 -3.45 -1.39 7.53
N THR A 120 -2.85 -0.35 8.04
CA THR A 120 -2.14 -0.37 9.34
C THR A 120 -3.11 -0.32 10.52
N SER A 121 -4.26 0.33 10.36
CA SER A 121 -5.33 0.33 11.38
C SER A 121 -5.89 -1.06 11.58
N ASN A 122 -6.09 -1.45 12.85
CA ASN A 122 -6.65 -2.76 13.18
C ASN A 122 -5.84 -3.92 12.54
N GLY A 123 -4.52 -3.83 12.67
CA GLY A 123 -3.60 -4.89 12.28
C GLY A 123 -3.82 -6.18 13.07
N PRO A 124 -3.25 -7.30 12.62
CA PRO A 124 -3.46 -8.57 13.30
C PRO A 124 -2.74 -8.63 14.64
N HIS A 125 -3.35 -9.30 15.59
CA HIS A 125 -2.69 -9.82 16.80
C HIS A 125 -2.43 -11.29 16.57
N LEU A 126 -1.16 -11.69 16.60
CA LEU A 126 -0.73 -13.06 16.41
C LEU A 126 -0.48 -13.75 17.75
N TYR A 127 -0.78 -15.02 17.82
CA TYR A 127 -0.44 -15.86 18.96
C TYR A 127 0.52 -16.95 18.51
N TYR A 128 1.65 -17.03 19.18
CA TYR A 128 2.68 -18.05 18.96
C TYR A 128 2.62 -19.07 20.09
N PRO A 129 2.11 -20.28 19.87
CA PRO A 129 2.02 -21.28 20.93
C PRO A 129 3.40 -21.78 21.33
N ASP A 130 3.63 -21.94 22.64
CA ASP A 130 4.82 -22.60 23.19
C ASP A 130 4.42 -23.75 24.08
N PRO A 131 4.32 -24.99 23.57
CA PRO A 131 3.96 -26.17 24.36
C PRO A 131 4.95 -26.49 25.47
N LYS A 132 6.18 -25.97 25.44
CA LYS A 132 7.22 -26.14 26.44
C LYS A 132 7.28 -25.00 27.47
N GLY A 133 6.55 -23.92 27.20
CA GLY A 133 6.45 -22.79 28.10
C GLY A 133 5.70 -23.14 29.40
N PRO A 134 5.88 -22.36 30.47
CA PRO A 134 5.17 -22.56 31.72
C PRO A 134 3.64 -22.60 31.52
N GLY A 135 3.01 -23.71 31.88
CA GLY A 135 1.57 -23.92 31.66
C GLY A 135 1.15 -24.05 30.19
N GLY A 136 2.09 -24.29 29.26
CA GLY A 136 1.83 -24.33 27.82
C GLY A 136 1.52 -22.98 27.21
N THR A 137 1.78 -21.90 27.95
CA THR A 137 1.49 -20.52 27.51
C THR A 137 2.51 -20.05 26.49
N GLY A 138 2.02 -19.56 25.36
CA GLY A 138 2.84 -18.93 24.32
C GLY A 138 2.92 -17.42 24.49
N SER A 139 3.34 -16.75 23.45
CA SER A 139 3.40 -15.29 23.34
C SER A 139 2.43 -14.76 22.29
N HIS A 140 2.09 -13.50 22.39
CA HIS A 140 1.33 -12.80 21.36
C HIS A 140 2.13 -11.61 20.85
N GLU A 141 1.78 -11.12 19.67
CA GLU A 141 2.38 -9.96 19.02
C GLU A 141 1.27 -9.09 18.46
N ASP A 142 1.32 -7.79 18.74
CA ASP A 142 0.65 -6.78 17.94
C ASP A 142 1.52 -6.48 16.73
N TRP A 143 1.15 -7.02 15.58
CA TRP A 143 1.93 -6.91 14.35
C TRP A 143 2.37 -5.49 13.99
N VAL A 144 1.52 -4.52 14.18
CA VAL A 144 1.80 -3.13 13.79
C VAL A 144 2.56 -2.40 14.89
N VAL A 145 1.99 -2.38 16.09
CA VAL A 145 2.50 -1.52 17.18
C VAL A 145 3.87 -2.00 17.66
N GLU A 146 4.07 -3.31 17.84
CA GLU A 146 5.34 -3.84 18.32
C GLU A 146 6.45 -3.69 17.29
N ASN A 147 6.18 -3.97 16.00
CA ASN A 147 7.19 -3.85 14.94
C ASN A 147 7.58 -2.39 14.63
N PHE A 148 6.67 -1.44 14.78
CA PHE A 148 7.01 -0.01 14.70
C PHE A 148 7.68 0.51 15.98
N GLY A 149 7.36 -0.10 17.12
CA GLY A 149 7.88 0.28 18.44
C GLY A 149 9.29 -0.20 18.70
N CYS A 150 9.70 -1.34 18.15
CA CYS A 150 11.00 -1.93 18.42
C CYS A 150 11.48 -2.80 17.26
N ASP A 151 12.51 -2.34 16.55
CA ASP A 151 13.24 -3.15 15.56
C ASP A 151 13.95 -4.31 16.28
N PRO A 152 13.76 -5.58 15.88
CA PRO A 152 14.34 -6.73 16.56
C PRO A 152 15.86 -6.77 16.50
N GLN A 153 16.49 -6.11 15.53
CA GLN A 153 17.94 -6.01 15.40
C GLN A 153 18.47 -4.73 16.06
N GLY A 154 17.82 -3.59 15.80
CA GLY A 154 18.26 -2.28 16.31
C GLY A 154 17.83 -2.01 17.75
N GLY A 155 16.81 -2.70 18.24
CA GLY A 155 16.29 -2.54 19.60
C GLY A 155 15.61 -1.19 19.88
N HIS A 156 15.16 -0.48 18.84
CA HIS A 156 14.56 0.85 18.97
C HIS A 156 13.45 1.12 17.94
N ALA A 157 12.64 2.12 18.21
CA ALA A 157 11.57 2.55 17.33
C ALA A 157 12.10 3.29 16.07
N MET A 158 11.26 3.41 15.05
CA MET A 158 11.55 4.19 13.84
C MET A 158 11.86 5.67 14.12
N LEU A 159 11.29 6.23 15.19
CA LEU A 159 11.62 7.59 15.64
C LEU A 159 13.11 7.72 15.99
N GLN A 160 13.68 6.74 16.70
CA GLN A 160 15.11 6.73 17.02
C GLN A 160 15.96 6.60 15.75
N THR A 161 15.50 5.83 14.76
CA THR A 161 16.18 5.76 13.45
C THR A 161 16.24 7.14 12.79
N ALA A 162 15.14 7.89 12.81
CA ALA A 162 15.11 9.25 12.27
C ALA A 162 16.05 10.20 13.02
N GLU A 163 16.08 10.15 14.35
CA GLU A 163 17.02 10.92 15.17
C GLU A 163 18.48 10.56 14.90
N ASN A 164 18.79 9.27 14.74
CA ASN A 164 20.14 8.81 14.40
C ASN A 164 20.58 9.34 13.01
N VAL A 165 19.67 9.39 12.03
CA VAL A 165 19.95 9.97 10.72
C VAL A 165 20.16 11.48 10.82
N ALA A 166 19.31 12.19 11.56
CA ALA A 166 19.42 13.62 11.78
C ALA A 166 20.77 13.96 12.46
N ALA A 167 21.13 13.26 13.52
CA ALA A 167 22.39 13.43 14.21
C ALA A 167 23.60 13.15 13.30
N ARG A 168 23.57 12.06 12.55
CA ARG A 168 24.65 11.66 11.63
C ARG A 168 24.90 12.68 10.53
N HIS A 169 23.86 13.35 10.05
CA HIS A 169 23.94 14.30 8.93
C HIS A 169 23.86 15.76 9.36
N GLY A 170 23.81 16.04 10.68
CA GLY A 170 23.74 17.40 11.22
C GLY A 170 22.45 18.14 10.87
N ILE A 171 21.33 17.41 10.70
CA ILE A 171 20.03 17.98 10.34
C ILE A 171 19.35 18.51 11.62
N GLY A 172 19.13 19.81 11.69
CA GLY A 172 18.48 20.46 12.83
C GLY A 172 16.96 20.40 12.76
N THR A 173 16.31 20.62 13.90
CA THR A 173 14.83 20.64 13.97
C THR A 173 14.21 21.72 13.09
N ALA A 174 14.86 22.89 12.96
CA ALA A 174 14.38 23.97 12.10
C ALA A 174 14.29 23.54 10.62
N GLU A 175 15.29 22.82 10.12
CA GLU A 175 15.29 22.30 8.74
C GLU A 175 14.19 21.25 8.52
N GLN A 176 13.94 20.42 9.53
CA GLN A 176 12.84 19.45 9.50
C GLN A 176 11.48 20.15 9.45
N HIS A 177 11.26 21.18 10.26
CA HIS A 177 10.04 21.99 10.24
C HIS A 177 9.84 22.70 8.89
N GLU A 178 10.90 23.29 8.32
CA GLU A 178 10.85 23.93 7.01
C GLU A 178 10.43 22.93 5.92
N LEU A 179 10.98 21.71 5.97
CA LEU A 179 10.60 20.65 5.02
C LEU A 179 9.11 20.29 5.13
N VAL A 180 8.57 20.17 6.36
CA VAL A 180 7.14 19.87 6.58
C VAL A 180 6.27 20.97 5.98
N LEU A 181 6.55 22.24 6.24
CA LEU A 181 5.81 23.37 5.68
C LEU A 181 5.87 23.39 4.15
N ARG A 182 7.03 23.09 3.58
CA ARG A 182 7.20 22.97 2.12
C ARG A 182 6.33 21.85 1.55
N ARG A 183 6.31 20.69 2.17
CA ARG A 183 5.48 19.54 1.73
C ARG A 183 3.99 19.85 1.82
N GLU A 184 3.56 20.49 2.87
CA GLU A 184 2.17 20.94 3.00
C GLU A 184 1.81 21.93 1.88
N SER A 185 2.65 22.94 1.63
CA SER A 185 2.45 23.88 0.55
C SER A 185 2.35 23.20 -0.83
N GLN A 186 3.22 22.23 -1.11
CA GLN A 186 3.17 21.44 -2.35
C GLN A 186 1.88 20.63 -2.47
N TYR A 187 1.39 20.06 -1.37
CA TYR A 187 0.13 19.33 -1.37
C TYR A 187 -1.06 20.26 -1.62
N ARG A 188 -1.09 21.43 -0.98
CA ARG A 188 -2.12 22.45 -1.24
C ARG A 188 -2.12 22.91 -2.71
N GLN A 189 -0.94 23.04 -3.33
CA GLN A 189 -0.83 23.31 -4.77
C GLN A 189 -1.38 22.15 -5.61
N ALA A 190 -1.15 20.89 -5.19
CA ALA A 190 -1.68 19.72 -5.88
C ALA A 190 -3.21 19.61 -5.80
N LEU A 191 -3.83 20.20 -4.76
CA LEU A 191 -5.28 20.32 -4.63
C LEU A 191 -5.87 21.52 -5.39
N ALA A 192 -5.06 22.47 -5.83
CA ALA A 192 -5.53 23.61 -6.61
C ALA A 192 -6.12 23.19 -7.97
N ASP A 193 -6.83 24.10 -8.61
CA ASP A 193 -7.44 23.88 -9.93
C ASP A 193 -8.33 22.62 -10.00
N GLY A 194 -9.10 22.39 -8.94
CA GLY A 194 -9.99 21.25 -8.83
C GLY A 194 -9.23 19.92 -8.73
N SER A 195 -8.06 19.91 -8.07
CA SER A 195 -7.17 18.78 -7.89
C SER A 195 -6.63 18.20 -9.21
N ALA A 196 -6.37 19.04 -10.21
CA ALA A 196 -5.95 18.62 -11.53
C ALA A 196 -4.69 17.74 -11.51
N PHE A 197 -3.72 18.04 -10.63
CA PHE A 197 -2.52 17.23 -10.50
C PHE A 197 -2.84 15.82 -9.96
N LEU A 198 -3.61 15.72 -8.88
CA LEU A 198 -3.96 14.44 -8.26
C LEU A 198 -4.83 13.59 -9.18
N LYS A 199 -5.74 14.20 -9.93
CA LYS A 199 -6.63 13.52 -10.89
C LYS A 199 -5.90 12.83 -12.04
N ARG A 200 -4.62 13.07 -12.23
CA ARG A 200 -3.78 12.33 -13.18
C ARG A 200 -3.63 10.86 -12.81
N PHE A 201 -3.74 10.52 -11.54
CA PHE A 201 -3.54 9.17 -11.01
C PHE A 201 -4.53 8.76 -9.91
N MET A 202 -5.43 9.65 -9.52
CA MET A 202 -6.38 9.43 -8.43
C MET A 202 -7.78 9.84 -8.88
N THR A 203 -8.76 8.98 -8.68
CA THR A 203 -10.17 9.31 -8.94
C THR A 203 -10.71 10.13 -7.78
N LEU A 204 -10.98 11.42 -8.00
CA LEU A 204 -11.48 12.36 -6.99
C LEU A 204 -12.77 13.04 -7.48
N PRO A 205 -13.78 13.25 -6.59
CA PRO A 205 -13.83 12.79 -5.20
C PRO A 205 -13.82 11.27 -5.10
N PHE A 206 -13.06 10.71 -4.15
CA PHE A 206 -12.95 9.27 -3.97
C PHE A 206 -14.09 8.75 -3.10
N GLN A 207 -14.85 7.80 -3.61
CA GLN A 207 -15.97 7.18 -2.91
C GLN A 207 -15.50 5.95 -2.13
N VAL A 208 -15.47 6.08 -0.80
CA VAL A 208 -15.10 4.99 0.11
C VAL A 208 -16.28 4.04 0.24
N PRO A 209 -16.14 2.75 -0.10
CA PRO A 209 -17.22 1.79 0.05
C PRO A 209 -17.46 1.40 1.52
N ASP A 210 -18.62 0.87 1.81
CA ASP A 210 -18.88 0.14 3.06
C ASP A 210 -18.15 -1.23 3.06
N ALA A 211 -18.13 -1.91 4.21
CA ALA A 211 -17.47 -3.21 4.36
C ALA A 211 -18.02 -4.32 3.42
N LYS A 212 -19.17 -4.12 2.80
CA LYS A 212 -19.79 -5.05 1.85
C LYS A 212 -19.66 -4.59 0.39
N PHE A 213 -19.00 -3.48 0.14
CA PHE A 213 -18.84 -2.87 -1.20
C PHE A 213 -20.17 -2.61 -1.93
N ARG A 214 -21.21 -2.23 -1.17
CA ARG A 214 -22.57 -2.01 -1.71
C ARG A 214 -23.03 -0.56 -1.62
N LYS A 215 -22.50 0.20 -0.67
CA LYS A 215 -22.87 1.59 -0.40
C LYS A 215 -21.63 2.43 -0.22
N ILE A 216 -21.77 3.74 -0.41
CA ILE A 216 -20.71 4.70 -0.08
C ILE A 216 -20.80 4.98 1.42
N ALA A 217 -19.69 4.78 2.13
CA ALA A 217 -19.57 5.06 3.56
C ALA A 217 -18.99 6.46 3.83
N ALA A 218 -18.12 6.95 2.94
CA ALA A 218 -17.52 8.28 3.03
C ALA A 218 -17.08 8.77 1.65
N THR A 219 -16.79 10.07 1.53
CA THR A 219 -16.21 10.67 0.32
C THR A 219 -14.97 11.46 0.72
N LEU A 220 -13.86 11.29 -0.01
CA LEU A 220 -12.60 11.97 0.23
C LEU A 220 -12.27 12.85 -0.96
N GLU A 221 -11.96 14.12 -0.71
CA GLU A 221 -11.52 15.10 -1.72
C GLU A 221 -10.01 15.05 -1.98
N GLY A 222 -9.27 14.29 -1.17
CA GLY A 222 -7.82 14.11 -1.22
C GLY A 222 -7.38 13.22 -0.06
N ASP A 223 -6.09 13.29 0.30
CA ASP A 223 -5.54 12.52 1.41
C ASP A 223 -6.13 12.97 2.74
N GLU A 224 -6.64 12.00 3.51
CA GLU A 224 -7.21 12.25 4.82
C GLU A 224 -6.11 12.60 5.82
N GLY A 225 -6.31 13.63 6.60
CA GLY A 225 -5.35 14.08 7.62
C GLY A 225 -4.45 15.25 7.19
N LEU A 226 -4.47 15.63 5.90
CA LEU A 226 -3.83 16.85 5.39
C LEU A 226 -4.84 17.94 5.01
N THR A 227 -6.13 17.65 5.08
CA THR A 227 -7.22 18.51 4.62
C THR A 227 -8.04 19.14 5.73
N HIS A 228 -7.48 19.23 6.95
CA HIS A 228 -8.15 19.86 8.12
C HIS A 228 -7.50 21.13 8.54
#